data_7c251af538f1e3c82766a58f093324e9
#
_entry.id   7c251af538f1e3c82766a58f093324e9
#
_cell.length_a   1.000
_cell.length_b   1.000
_cell.length_c   1.000
_cell.angle_alpha   90.00
_cell.angle_beta   90.00
_cell.angle_gamma   90.00
#
_symmetry.space_group_name_H-M   'P 1'
#
loop_
_entity.id
_entity.type
_entity.pdbx_description
1 polymer ?
#
loop_
_entity_poly.entity_id
_entity_poly.type
_entity_poly.pdbx_seq_one_letter_code
_entity_poly.pdbx_strand_id
1 'polypeptide(L)'
;MSSMQDNQVAADPAVGGRRHRFLGLVGVGLLATIVAMAAATLGAALARAVGVDFRIAGGSETIPVGGFATLTGFFSVVGVVIAVAFLKWSGRPAERFVWTAGSLTALSLVPPLLAGADAATTVALLVLHLVAAAVVIPTLARSLRARAD
;
A
#
# COMPACT_ATOMS: atom_id res chain seq x y z
N MET A 1 38.68 -21.74 42.89
CA MET A 1 38.66 -20.63 41.96
C MET A 1 37.74 -21.00 40.84
N SER A 2 36.45 -20.59 40.99
CA SER A 2 35.41 -20.84 40.00
C SER A 2 35.55 -19.87 38.86
N SER A 3 35.86 -20.31 37.66
CA SER A 3 35.73 -19.55 36.44
C SER A 3 34.25 -19.34 36.14
N MET A 4 33.75 -18.15 36.41
CA MET A 4 32.51 -17.67 35.82
C MET A 4 32.67 -17.66 34.30
N GLN A 5 32.13 -18.69 33.62
CA GLN A 5 31.91 -18.63 32.20
C GLN A 5 30.80 -17.61 31.98
N ASP A 6 31.19 -16.39 31.56
CA ASP A 6 30.31 -15.41 30.97
C ASP A 6 29.63 -16.07 29.76
N ASN A 7 28.42 -16.51 29.96
CA ASN A 7 27.54 -17.00 28.92
C ASN A 7 27.00 -15.76 28.16
N GLN A 8 27.91 -15.09 27.42
CA GLN A 8 27.49 -14.11 26.42
C GLN A 8 26.68 -14.89 25.39
N VAL A 9 25.36 -14.79 25.51
CA VAL A 9 24.42 -15.18 24.46
C VAL A 9 24.76 -14.28 23.27
N ALA A 10 25.68 -14.72 22.43
CA ALA A 10 25.99 -14.08 21.16
C ALA A 10 24.68 -14.05 20.36
N ALA A 11 24.10 -12.87 20.22
CA ALA A 11 22.93 -12.68 19.38
C ALA A 11 23.29 -13.18 17.97
N ASP A 12 22.55 -14.18 17.50
CA ASP A 12 22.77 -14.81 16.18
C ASP A 12 22.70 -13.71 15.09
N PRO A 13 23.78 -13.41 14.37
CA PRO A 13 23.81 -12.35 13.37
C PRO A 13 22.79 -12.57 12.24
N ALA A 14 22.38 -13.82 11.99
CA ALA A 14 21.35 -14.16 11.01
C ALA A 14 19.95 -13.68 11.44
N VAL A 15 19.66 -13.70 12.75
CA VAL A 15 18.37 -13.22 13.29
C VAL A 15 18.30 -11.69 13.25
N GLY A 16 19.41 -11.00 13.55
CA GLY A 16 19.52 -9.54 13.47
C GLY A 16 19.32 -9.04 12.03
N GLY A 17 19.98 -9.63 11.07
CA GLY A 17 19.89 -9.26 9.65
C GLY A 17 18.46 -9.42 9.08
N ARG A 18 17.79 -10.51 9.43
CA ARG A 18 16.41 -10.76 9.01
C ARG A 18 15.44 -9.73 9.57
N ARG A 19 15.55 -9.41 10.85
CA ARG A 19 14.70 -8.40 11.50
C ARG A 19 14.87 -7.03 10.86
N HIS A 20 16.09 -6.61 10.53
CA HIS A 20 16.37 -5.36 9.83
C HIS A 20 15.73 -5.29 8.43
N ARG A 21 15.74 -6.39 7.69
CA ARG A 21 15.07 -6.46 6.37
C ARG A 21 13.56 -6.24 6.49
N PHE A 22 12.90 -6.86 7.46
CA PHE A 22 11.46 -6.69 7.70
C PHE A 22 11.10 -5.28 8.15
N LEU A 23 11.79 -4.76 9.17
CA LEU A 23 11.54 -3.41 9.69
C LEU A 23 11.76 -2.34 8.61
N GLY A 24 12.80 -2.50 7.80
CA GLY A 24 13.05 -1.58 6.69
C GLY A 24 11.97 -1.63 5.60
N LEU A 25 11.41 -2.81 5.27
CA LEU A 25 10.29 -2.93 4.33
C LEU A 25 9.02 -2.29 4.89
N VAL A 26 8.70 -2.56 6.16
CA VAL A 26 7.53 -1.97 6.84
C VAL A 26 7.67 -0.45 6.90
N GLY A 27 8.83 0.08 7.26
CA GLY A 27 9.07 1.52 7.31
C GLY A 27 8.86 2.21 5.95
N VAL A 28 9.44 1.64 4.87
CA VAL A 28 9.22 2.15 3.50
C VAL A 28 7.75 2.03 3.09
N GLY A 29 7.10 0.93 3.46
CA GLY A 29 5.69 0.70 3.17
C GLY A 29 4.78 1.71 3.88
N LEU A 30 5.05 2.03 5.14
CA LEU A 30 4.30 3.04 5.89
C LEU A 30 4.49 4.45 5.31
N LEU A 31 5.71 4.81 4.91
CA LEU A 31 5.96 6.07 4.20
C LEU A 31 5.20 6.13 2.88
N ALA A 32 5.24 5.08 2.08
CA ALA A 32 4.48 4.99 0.84
C ALA A 32 2.97 5.11 1.08
N THR A 33 2.46 4.52 2.17
CA THR A 33 1.05 4.64 2.59
C THR A 33 0.69 6.10 2.89
N ILE A 34 1.50 6.80 3.67
CA ILE A 34 1.26 8.23 4.01
C ILE A 34 1.25 9.08 2.75
N VAL A 35 2.22 8.88 1.84
CA VAL A 35 2.28 9.60 0.56
C VAL A 35 1.07 9.30 -0.31
N ALA A 36 0.64 8.04 -0.40
CA ALA A 36 -0.54 7.65 -1.16
C ALA A 36 -1.83 8.24 -0.58
N MET A 37 -1.98 8.26 0.75
CA MET A 37 -3.11 8.89 1.43
C MET A 37 -3.17 10.39 1.14
N ALA A 38 -2.04 11.09 1.25
CA ALA A 38 -1.94 12.51 0.94
C ALA A 38 -2.28 12.79 -0.53
N ALA A 39 -1.73 12.02 -1.47
CA ALA A 39 -2.01 12.16 -2.90
C ALA A 39 -3.49 11.90 -3.22
N ALA A 40 -4.11 10.87 -2.65
CA ALA A 40 -5.53 10.56 -2.85
C ALA A 40 -6.43 11.67 -2.27
N THR A 41 -6.12 12.17 -1.08
CA THR A 41 -6.87 13.25 -0.42
C THR A 41 -6.78 14.56 -1.20
N LEU A 42 -5.57 14.95 -1.61
CA LEU A 42 -5.35 16.15 -2.42
C LEU A 42 -6.04 16.02 -3.79
N GLY A 43 -5.90 14.88 -4.44
CA GLY A 43 -6.56 14.60 -5.71
C GLY A 43 -8.08 14.68 -5.61
N ALA A 44 -8.67 14.11 -4.54
CA ALA A 44 -10.11 14.21 -4.29
C ALA A 44 -10.55 15.66 -4.00
N ALA A 45 -9.76 16.41 -3.24
CA ALA A 45 -10.03 17.83 -2.98
C ALA A 45 -9.98 18.67 -4.27
N LEU A 46 -8.99 18.44 -5.13
CA LEU A 46 -8.87 19.10 -6.44
C LEU A 46 -10.05 18.72 -7.36
N ALA A 47 -10.41 17.45 -7.43
CA ALA A 47 -11.56 16.99 -8.22
C ALA A 47 -12.86 17.68 -7.77
N ARG A 48 -13.08 17.84 -6.46
CA ARG A 48 -14.20 18.62 -5.92
C ARG A 48 -14.13 20.08 -6.31
N ALA A 49 -12.95 20.69 -6.27
CA ALA A 49 -12.78 22.10 -6.63
C ALA A 49 -13.16 22.40 -8.09
N VAL A 50 -13.05 21.39 -8.98
CA VAL A 50 -13.47 21.48 -10.38
C VAL A 50 -14.88 20.93 -10.65
N GLY A 51 -15.66 20.64 -9.60
CA GLY A 51 -17.09 20.31 -9.70
C GLY A 51 -17.43 18.82 -9.69
N VAL A 52 -16.51 17.93 -9.29
CA VAL A 52 -16.81 16.50 -9.12
C VAL A 52 -17.48 16.27 -7.77
N ASP A 53 -18.71 15.78 -7.76
CA ASP A 53 -19.53 15.65 -6.55
C ASP A 53 -19.29 14.37 -5.75
N PHE A 54 -18.65 13.34 -6.33
CA PHE A 54 -18.44 12.00 -5.73
C PHE A 54 -19.73 11.35 -5.21
N ARG A 55 -20.83 11.52 -5.95
CA ARG A 55 -22.12 10.87 -5.65
C ARG A 55 -22.18 9.49 -6.27
N ILE A 56 -22.72 8.54 -5.52
CA ILE A 56 -23.02 7.20 -5.98
C ILE A 56 -24.51 7.11 -6.29
N ALA A 57 -24.89 6.40 -7.34
CA ALA A 57 -26.30 6.26 -7.72
C ALA A 57 -27.14 5.65 -6.58
N GLY A 58 -28.31 6.26 -6.31
CA GLY A 58 -29.25 5.83 -5.28
C GLY A 58 -28.95 6.35 -3.86
N GLY A 59 -27.86 7.09 -3.65
CA GLY A 59 -27.53 7.74 -2.37
C GLY A 59 -27.64 9.25 -2.43
N SER A 60 -28.14 9.87 -1.36
CA SER A 60 -28.07 11.32 -1.16
C SER A 60 -26.71 11.76 -0.59
N GLU A 61 -25.87 10.79 -0.21
CA GLU A 61 -24.57 11.05 0.42
C GLU A 61 -23.45 11.12 -0.60
N THR A 62 -22.54 12.06 -0.38
CA THR A 62 -21.28 12.19 -1.12
C THR A 62 -20.16 11.51 -0.33
N ILE A 63 -19.21 10.89 -1.02
CA ILE A 63 -18.03 10.32 -0.37
C ILE A 63 -17.21 11.47 0.25
N PRO A 64 -17.00 11.49 1.58
CA PRO A 64 -16.21 12.55 2.21
C PRO A 64 -14.75 12.46 1.79
N VAL A 65 -14.05 13.62 1.67
CA VAL A 65 -12.62 13.63 1.26
C VAL A 65 -11.75 12.78 2.18
N GLY A 66 -12.04 12.76 3.49
CA GLY A 66 -11.36 11.90 4.46
C GLY A 66 -11.55 10.39 4.20
N GLY A 67 -12.66 10.00 3.56
CA GLY A 67 -12.91 8.60 3.19
C GLY A 67 -11.85 8.06 2.21
N PHE A 68 -11.35 8.91 1.31
CA PHE A 68 -10.28 8.54 0.38
C PHE A 68 -8.97 8.22 1.12
N ALA A 69 -8.61 9.03 2.14
CA ALA A 69 -7.46 8.75 2.98
C ALA A 69 -7.60 7.40 3.70
N THR A 70 -8.75 7.17 4.34
CA THR A 70 -9.01 5.94 5.11
C THR A 70 -8.93 4.69 4.23
N LEU A 71 -9.62 4.69 3.09
CA LEU A 71 -9.59 3.54 2.17
C LEU A 71 -8.20 3.32 1.58
N THR A 72 -7.54 4.39 1.13
CA THR A 72 -6.17 4.30 0.60
C THR A 72 -5.21 3.79 1.66
N GLY A 73 -5.29 4.27 2.88
CA GLY A 73 -4.48 3.81 4.01
C GLY A 73 -4.70 2.34 4.30
N PHE A 74 -5.95 1.90 4.42
CA PHE A 74 -6.30 0.51 4.68
C PHE A 74 -5.73 -0.44 3.61
N PHE A 75 -6.01 -0.19 2.34
CA PHE A 75 -5.53 -1.05 1.25
C PHE A 75 -4.01 -0.98 1.05
N SER A 76 -3.37 0.17 1.33
CA SER A 76 -1.92 0.28 1.31
C SER A 76 -1.28 -0.57 2.42
N VAL A 77 -1.85 -0.59 3.62
CA VAL A 77 -1.39 -1.47 4.72
C VAL A 77 -1.56 -2.94 4.33
N VAL A 78 -2.67 -3.32 3.71
CA VAL A 78 -2.85 -4.68 3.17
C VAL A 78 -1.75 -5.00 2.16
N GLY A 79 -1.40 -4.06 1.27
CA GLY A 79 -0.28 -4.19 0.33
C GLY A 79 1.06 -4.42 1.03
N VAL A 80 1.34 -3.70 2.12
CA VAL A 80 2.55 -3.90 2.95
C VAL A 80 2.57 -5.29 3.57
N VAL A 81 1.45 -5.78 4.10
CA VAL A 81 1.35 -7.13 4.68
C VAL A 81 1.62 -8.20 3.61
N ILE A 82 1.06 -8.04 2.41
CA ILE A 82 1.34 -8.95 1.28
C ILE A 82 2.82 -8.92 0.90
N ALA A 83 3.44 -7.73 0.84
CA ALA A 83 4.86 -7.58 0.55
C ALA A 83 5.74 -8.28 1.59
N VAL A 84 5.43 -8.14 2.87
CA VAL A 84 6.12 -8.83 3.98
C VAL A 84 5.95 -10.35 3.87
N ALA A 85 4.75 -10.82 3.54
CA ALA A 85 4.47 -12.24 3.34
C ALA A 85 5.34 -12.81 2.20
N PHE A 86 5.39 -12.13 1.05
CA PHE A 86 6.24 -12.57 -0.06
C PHE A 86 7.74 -12.49 0.26
N LEU A 87 8.20 -11.49 1.01
CA LEU A 87 9.59 -11.43 1.46
C LEU A 87 9.95 -12.64 2.33
N LYS A 88 9.00 -13.14 3.12
CA LYS A 88 9.22 -14.28 4.03
C LYS A 88 9.16 -15.65 3.33
N TRP A 89 8.22 -15.83 2.37
CA TRP A 89 7.86 -17.15 1.85
C TRP A 89 8.12 -17.33 0.36
N SER A 90 8.64 -16.32 -0.36
CA SER A 90 8.82 -16.39 -1.80
C SER A 90 10.28 -16.28 -2.21
N GLY A 91 10.70 -17.13 -3.17
CA GLY A 91 12.02 -17.01 -3.82
C GLY A 91 12.09 -15.84 -4.83
N ARG A 92 10.95 -15.26 -5.23
CA ARG A 92 10.85 -14.09 -6.12
C ARG A 92 9.85 -13.09 -5.58
N PRO A 93 10.14 -12.45 -4.42
CA PRO A 93 9.13 -11.68 -3.70
C PRO A 93 8.63 -10.47 -4.49
N ALA A 94 9.51 -9.74 -5.15
CA ALA A 94 9.15 -8.55 -5.91
C ALA A 94 8.28 -8.85 -7.13
N GLU A 95 8.61 -9.90 -7.87
CA GLU A 95 7.85 -10.31 -9.07
C GLU A 95 6.44 -10.75 -8.69
N ARG A 96 6.31 -11.64 -7.71
CA ARG A 96 5.01 -12.11 -7.23
C ARG A 96 4.17 -11.00 -6.63
N PHE A 97 4.82 -10.08 -5.91
CA PHE A 97 4.14 -8.91 -5.37
C PHE A 97 3.54 -8.04 -6.47
N VAL A 98 4.32 -7.72 -7.53
CA VAL A 98 3.84 -6.88 -8.64
C VAL A 98 2.66 -7.53 -9.35
N TRP A 99 2.72 -8.84 -9.64
CA TRP A 99 1.62 -9.55 -10.26
C TRP A 99 0.37 -9.56 -9.37
N THR A 100 0.51 -9.88 -8.10
CA THR A 100 -0.60 -9.93 -7.14
C THR A 100 -1.21 -8.53 -6.94
N ALA A 101 -0.38 -7.53 -6.68
CA ALA A 101 -0.85 -6.16 -6.48
C ALA A 101 -1.49 -5.58 -7.75
N GLY A 102 -0.91 -5.84 -8.93
CA GLY A 102 -1.48 -5.44 -10.21
C GLY A 102 -2.83 -6.08 -10.49
N SER A 103 -2.96 -7.39 -10.25
CA SER A 103 -4.24 -8.10 -10.40
C SER A 103 -5.31 -7.60 -9.42
N LEU A 104 -4.94 -7.38 -8.16
CA LEU A 104 -5.85 -6.80 -7.16
C LEU A 104 -6.26 -5.37 -7.52
N THR A 105 -5.32 -4.57 -8.03
CA THR A 105 -5.62 -3.21 -8.52
C THR A 105 -6.61 -3.27 -9.68
N ALA A 106 -6.37 -4.12 -10.69
CA ALA A 106 -7.29 -4.28 -11.81
C ALA A 106 -8.69 -4.71 -11.36
N LEU A 107 -8.77 -5.67 -10.43
CA LEU A 107 -10.04 -6.13 -9.88
C LEU A 107 -10.75 -5.02 -9.08
N SER A 108 -10.01 -4.21 -8.34
CA SER A 108 -10.55 -3.10 -7.54
C SER A 108 -11.00 -1.88 -8.36
N LEU A 109 -10.73 -1.85 -9.67
CA LEU A 109 -11.32 -0.86 -10.58
C LEU A 109 -12.76 -1.21 -10.99
N VAL A 110 -13.21 -2.46 -10.77
CA VAL A 110 -14.56 -2.89 -11.12
C VAL A 110 -15.64 -2.19 -10.30
N PRO A 111 -15.57 -2.08 -8.96
CA PRO A 111 -16.59 -1.40 -8.16
C PRO A 111 -16.88 0.04 -8.60
N PRO A 112 -15.90 0.92 -8.84
CA PRO A 112 -16.16 2.27 -9.36
C PRO A 112 -16.90 2.29 -10.69
N LEU A 113 -16.64 1.33 -11.58
CA LEU A 113 -17.32 1.22 -12.87
C LEU A 113 -18.78 0.79 -12.73
N LEU A 114 -19.10 0.01 -11.69
CA LEU A 114 -20.44 -0.51 -11.42
C LEU A 114 -21.24 0.35 -10.42
N ALA A 115 -20.63 1.36 -9.82
CA ALA A 115 -21.24 2.19 -8.78
C ALA A 115 -22.38 3.08 -9.29
N GLY A 116 -22.61 3.16 -10.61
CA GLY A 116 -23.64 3.99 -11.21
C GLY A 116 -23.44 5.50 -10.99
N ALA A 117 -22.23 5.93 -10.67
CA ALA A 117 -21.86 7.33 -10.56
C ALA A 117 -21.82 7.99 -11.94
N ASP A 118 -21.89 9.32 -11.99
CA ASP A 118 -21.65 10.04 -13.25
C ASP A 118 -20.24 9.83 -13.80
N ALA A 119 -20.04 10.14 -15.08
CA ALA A 119 -18.77 9.88 -15.76
C ALA A 119 -17.58 10.62 -15.11
N ALA A 120 -17.77 11.86 -14.63
CA ALA A 120 -16.72 12.65 -14.00
C ALA A 120 -16.28 12.01 -12.67
N THR A 121 -17.23 11.61 -11.84
CA THR A 121 -17.00 10.90 -10.59
C THR A 121 -16.31 9.57 -10.85
N THR A 122 -16.79 8.77 -11.80
CA THR A 122 -16.18 7.47 -12.15
C THR A 122 -14.73 7.65 -12.59
N VAL A 123 -14.45 8.57 -13.50
CA VAL A 123 -13.07 8.87 -13.96
C VAL A 123 -12.19 9.33 -12.81
N ALA A 124 -12.69 10.24 -11.96
CA ALA A 124 -11.95 10.71 -10.80
C ALA A 124 -11.59 9.56 -9.85
N LEU A 125 -12.52 8.65 -9.54
CA LEU A 125 -12.29 7.49 -8.70
C LEU A 125 -11.22 6.55 -9.29
N LEU A 126 -11.29 6.27 -10.60
CA LEU A 126 -10.30 5.46 -11.29
C LEU A 126 -8.91 6.10 -11.26
N VAL A 127 -8.81 7.41 -11.54
CA VAL A 127 -7.55 8.14 -11.49
C VAL A 127 -6.94 8.13 -10.10
N LEU A 128 -7.73 8.43 -9.06
CA LEU A 128 -7.26 8.40 -7.67
C LEU A 128 -6.75 7.02 -7.26
N HIS A 129 -7.46 5.97 -7.68
CA HIS A 129 -7.04 4.60 -7.44
C HIS A 129 -5.71 4.26 -8.10
N LEU A 130 -5.56 4.63 -9.37
CA LEU A 130 -4.31 4.40 -10.12
C LEU A 130 -3.15 5.23 -9.58
N VAL A 131 -3.39 6.47 -9.12
CA VAL A 131 -2.36 7.29 -8.45
C VAL A 131 -1.86 6.61 -7.19
N ALA A 132 -2.75 6.13 -6.32
CA ALA A 132 -2.36 5.40 -5.12
C ALA A 132 -1.55 4.13 -5.47
N ALA A 133 -2.00 3.34 -6.44
CA ALA A 133 -1.31 2.14 -6.91
C ALA A 133 0.08 2.47 -7.50
N ALA A 134 0.20 3.55 -8.29
CA ALA A 134 1.46 4.01 -8.88
C ALA A 134 2.49 4.49 -7.84
N VAL A 135 2.06 4.90 -6.67
CA VAL A 135 2.94 5.23 -5.53
C VAL A 135 3.34 3.97 -4.78
N VAL A 136 2.38 3.15 -4.37
CA VAL A 136 2.60 2.02 -3.44
C VAL A 136 3.30 0.85 -4.13
N ILE A 137 2.83 0.44 -5.31
CA ILE A 137 3.33 -0.78 -5.97
C ILE A 137 4.82 -0.67 -6.34
N PRO A 138 5.29 0.37 -7.05
CA PRO A 138 6.70 0.45 -7.41
C PRO A 138 7.61 0.68 -6.19
N THR A 139 7.14 1.40 -5.18
CA THR A 139 7.89 1.64 -3.95
C THR A 139 8.15 0.34 -3.20
N LEU A 140 7.11 -0.47 -2.98
CA LEU A 140 7.25 -1.77 -2.33
C LEU A 140 8.02 -2.78 -3.20
N ALA A 141 7.80 -2.80 -4.51
CA ALA A 141 8.52 -3.68 -5.42
C ALA A 141 10.05 -3.41 -5.43
N ARG A 142 10.45 -2.12 -5.44
CA ARG A 142 11.87 -1.73 -5.34
C ARG A 142 12.45 -2.14 -3.98
N SER A 143 11.70 -1.90 -2.91
CA SER A 143 12.09 -2.26 -1.55
C SER A 143 12.25 -3.79 -1.39
N LEU A 144 11.40 -4.58 -2.03
CA LEU A 144 11.50 -6.05 -2.05
C LEU A 144 12.72 -6.53 -2.83
N ARG A 145 13.02 -5.95 -4.00
CA ARG A 145 14.23 -6.29 -4.78
C ARG A 145 15.49 -6.04 -3.96
N ALA A 146 15.62 -4.86 -3.38
CA ALA A 146 16.80 -4.50 -2.58
C ALA A 146 17.01 -5.36 -1.31
N ARG A 147 16.05 -6.20 -0.94
CA ARG A 147 16.11 -7.06 0.25
C ARG A 147 16.08 -8.55 -0.07
N ALA A 148 15.83 -8.91 -1.31
CA ALA A 148 15.85 -10.29 -1.78
C ALA A 148 17.27 -10.76 -2.17
N ASP A 149 18.12 -9.80 -2.53
CA ASP A 149 19.56 -10.00 -2.78
C ASP A 149 20.31 -9.96 -1.45
#